data_08ba9acecd6c9c5a3d79216f2bc98992
#
_entry.id   08ba9acecd6c9c5a3d79216f2bc98992
#
_cell.length_a   1.000
_cell.length_b   1.000
_cell.length_c   1.000
_cell.angle_alpha   90.00
_cell.angle_beta   90.00
_cell.angle_gamma   90.00
#
_symmetry.space_group_name_H-M   'P 1'
#
loop_
_entity.id
_entity.type
_entity.pdbx_description
1 polymer ?
#
loop_
_entity_poly.entity_id
_entity_poly.type
_entity_poly.pdbx_seq_one_letter_code
_entity_poly.pdbx_strand_id
1 'polypeptide(L)'
;MKNINLHKHKIFRKTKDVLFFDITMPKSNASDLVIHDSSAVSPPDDSLGNKQFYIHYHQVDNNRVVHGSRTFELINFDWDRPYQIVKLDRNSGALKIPKKTYHRSVSCDDGSIVLNQ
;
A
#
# COMPACT_ATOMS: atom_id res chain seq x y z
N MET A 1 19.05 -34.73 -6.73
CA MET A 1 18.75 -33.68 -5.74
C MET A 1 18.22 -32.44 -6.46
N LYS A 2 17.16 -31.88 -5.96
CA LYS A 2 16.60 -30.64 -6.54
C LYS A 2 17.40 -29.44 -6.04
N ASN A 3 17.66 -28.51 -6.95
CA ASN A 3 18.33 -27.27 -6.59
C ASN A 3 17.37 -26.28 -5.99
N ILE A 4 17.91 -25.29 -5.32
CA ILE A 4 17.14 -24.16 -4.86
C ILE A 4 16.59 -23.40 -6.07
N ASN A 5 15.30 -23.10 -6.07
CA ASN A 5 14.67 -22.29 -7.09
C ASN A 5 14.46 -20.88 -6.55
N LEU A 6 14.95 -19.89 -7.27
CA LEU A 6 14.71 -18.49 -6.96
C LEU A 6 13.81 -17.88 -8.04
N HIS A 7 12.73 -17.29 -7.59
CA HIS A 7 11.84 -16.56 -8.48
C HIS A 7 12.09 -15.07 -8.28
N LYS A 8 12.52 -14.41 -9.36
CA LYS A 8 12.81 -12.98 -9.28
C LYS A 8 11.51 -12.19 -9.06
N HIS A 9 11.55 -11.28 -8.11
CA HIS A 9 10.49 -10.32 -7.96
C HIS A 9 10.53 -9.31 -9.11
N LYS A 10 9.42 -8.62 -9.31
CA LYS A 10 9.30 -7.60 -10.35
C LYS A 10 8.84 -6.30 -9.70
N ILE A 11 9.56 -5.21 -9.97
CA ILE A 11 9.12 -3.87 -9.62
C ILE A 11 8.16 -3.42 -10.71
N PHE A 12 6.88 -3.27 -10.39
CA PHE A 12 5.88 -2.86 -11.38
C PHE A 12 5.54 -1.37 -11.31
N ARG A 13 5.95 -0.71 -10.24
CA ARG A 13 5.76 0.73 -10.08
C ARG A 13 6.83 1.29 -9.16
N LYS A 14 7.30 2.48 -9.51
CA LYS A 14 8.24 3.23 -8.69
C LYS A 14 7.82 4.69 -8.68
N THR A 15 7.64 5.26 -7.51
CA THR A 15 7.47 6.70 -7.31
C THR A 15 8.55 7.18 -6.35
N LYS A 16 8.55 8.45 -5.99
CA LYS A 16 9.56 8.99 -5.09
C LYS A 16 9.55 8.24 -3.75
N ASP A 17 10.66 7.60 -3.43
CA ASP A 17 10.89 6.86 -2.18
C ASP A 17 9.92 5.70 -1.95
N VAL A 18 9.22 5.23 -3.00
CA VAL A 18 8.27 4.11 -2.92
C VAL A 18 8.57 3.09 -4.01
N LEU A 19 8.65 1.83 -3.61
CA LEU A 19 8.80 0.70 -4.52
C LEU A 19 7.60 -0.25 -4.37
N PHE A 20 7.05 -0.68 -5.51
CA PHE A 20 5.94 -1.62 -5.58
C PHE A 20 6.43 -2.91 -6.22
N PHE A 21 6.46 -3.97 -5.44
CA PHE A 21 6.90 -5.29 -5.91
C PHE A 21 5.72 -6.21 -6.17
N ASP A 22 5.78 -6.90 -7.30
CA ASP A 22 4.93 -8.06 -7.55
C ASP A 22 5.65 -9.28 -6.99
N ILE A 23 5.05 -9.91 -6.01
CA ILE A 23 5.61 -11.11 -5.36
C ILE A 23 4.82 -12.36 -5.73
N THR A 24 4.16 -12.35 -6.88
CA THR A 24 3.41 -13.49 -7.38
C THR A 24 4.33 -14.70 -7.57
N MET A 25 3.94 -15.80 -6.99
CA MET A 25 4.61 -17.09 -7.12
C MET A 25 3.71 -18.06 -7.87
N PRO A 26 4.28 -19.01 -8.63
CA PRO A 26 3.47 -20.05 -9.27
C PRO A 26 2.58 -20.77 -8.26
N LYS A 27 1.30 -20.94 -8.58
CA LYS A 27 0.33 -21.66 -7.74
C LYS A 27 0.07 -21.02 -6.37
N SER A 28 0.34 -19.74 -6.20
CA SER A 28 0.03 -19.02 -4.96
C SER A 28 -0.79 -17.77 -5.26
N ASN A 29 -1.43 -17.24 -4.22
CA ASN A 29 -2.18 -15.99 -4.34
C ASN A 29 -1.22 -14.85 -4.63
N ALA A 30 -1.62 -13.96 -5.53
CA ALA A 30 -0.85 -12.76 -5.79
C ALA A 30 -0.95 -11.79 -4.61
N SER A 31 0.17 -11.17 -4.29
CA SER A 31 0.26 -10.13 -3.28
C SER A 31 1.28 -9.11 -3.74
N ASP A 32 1.08 -7.87 -3.31
CA ASP A 32 2.02 -6.78 -3.57
C ASP A 32 2.77 -6.43 -2.30
N LEU A 33 4.05 -6.17 -2.43
CA LEU A 33 4.88 -5.65 -1.36
C LEU A 33 5.21 -4.20 -1.69
N VAL A 34 4.85 -3.28 -0.80
CA VAL A 34 5.05 -1.86 -1.01
C VAL A 34 5.99 -1.32 0.06
N ILE A 35 7.16 -0.89 -0.36
CA ILE A 35 8.21 -0.40 0.54
C ILE A 35 8.29 1.12 0.40
N HIS A 36 8.09 1.80 1.52
CA HIS A 36 8.31 3.24 1.65
C HIS A 36 9.64 3.47 2.37
N ASP A 37 10.52 4.22 1.74
CA ASP A 37 11.72 4.71 2.39
C ASP A 37 11.40 6.02 3.10
N SER A 38 11.85 6.14 4.36
CA SER A 38 11.60 7.32 5.19
C SER A 38 10.11 7.73 5.19
N SER A 39 9.82 9.01 5.30
CA SER A 39 8.45 9.54 5.38
C SER A 39 7.76 9.67 4.01
N ALA A 40 7.97 8.71 3.12
CA ALA A 40 7.39 8.74 1.78
C ALA A 40 5.85 8.81 1.79
N VAL A 41 5.30 9.42 0.75
CA VAL A 41 3.87 9.61 0.54
C VAL A 41 3.45 8.87 -0.72
N SER A 42 2.34 8.13 -0.67
CA SER A 42 1.85 7.37 -1.82
C SER A 42 0.34 7.58 -2.02
N PRO A 43 -0.10 8.13 -3.15
CA PRO A 43 0.70 8.72 -4.22
C PRO A 43 1.35 10.03 -3.78
N PRO A 44 2.43 10.45 -4.45
CA PRO A 44 3.03 11.74 -4.14
C PRO A 44 2.10 12.90 -4.49
N ASP A 45 2.32 14.05 -3.88
CA ASP A 45 1.59 15.26 -4.23
C ASP A 45 1.86 15.64 -5.70
N ASP A 46 0.93 16.34 -6.31
CA ASP A 46 1.11 16.82 -7.68
C ASP A 46 2.12 17.98 -7.73
N SER A 47 2.39 18.50 -8.94
CA SER A 47 3.36 19.57 -9.15
C SER A 47 2.97 20.89 -8.48
N LEU A 48 1.70 21.06 -8.10
CA LEU A 48 1.19 22.24 -7.42
C LEU A 48 1.09 22.05 -5.90
N GLY A 49 1.56 20.91 -5.37
CA GLY A 49 1.50 20.59 -3.96
C GLY A 49 0.15 20.05 -3.48
N ASN A 50 -0.74 19.70 -4.39
CA ASN A 50 -2.04 19.13 -4.02
C ASN A 50 -1.92 17.64 -3.77
N LYS A 51 -2.64 17.15 -2.75
CA LYS A 51 -2.72 15.72 -2.45
C LYS A 51 -3.37 14.97 -3.59
N GLN A 52 -2.80 13.83 -3.92
CA GLN A 52 -3.36 12.87 -4.86
C GLN A 52 -3.79 11.60 -4.14
N PHE A 53 -4.80 10.92 -4.69
CA PHE A 53 -5.34 9.67 -4.13
C PHE A 53 -5.44 8.62 -5.21
N TYR A 54 -5.17 7.36 -4.83
CA TYR A 54 -5.53 6.22 -5.67
C TYR A 54 -7.00 5.88 -5.47
N ILE A 55 -7.63 5.32 -6.50
CA ILE A 55 -8.95 4.74 -6.40
C ILE A 55 -9.04 3.51 -7.30
N HIS A 56 -9.66 2.45 -6.79
CA HIS A 56 -9.92 1.23 -7.55
C HIS A 56 -11.42 0.99 -7.64
N TYR A 57 -11.91 0.81 -8.86
CA TYR A 57 -13.34 0.61 -9.12
C TYR A 57 -13.74 -0.85 -9.11
N HIS A 58 -12.77 -1.77 -9.28
CA HIS A 58 -13.04 -3.19 -9.48
C HIS A 58 -12.27 -4.12 -8.55
N GLN A 59 -11.49 -3.57 -7.62
CA GLN A 59 -10.74 -4.40 -6.68
C GLN A 59 -10.85 -3.86 -5.25
N VAL A 60 -10.76 -4.78 -4.32
CA VAL A 60 -10.63 -4.50 -2.89
C VAL A 60 -9.17 -4.69 -2.51
N ASP A 61 -8.61 -3.76 -1.77
CA ASP A 61 -7.27 -3.87 -1.24
C ASP A 61 -7.33 -4.24 0.23
N ASN A 62 -6.49 -5.19 0.65
CA ASN A 62 -6.30 -5.51 2.05
C ASN A 62 -4.86 -5.22 2.40
N ASN A 63 -4.63 -4.20 3.21
CA ASN A 63 -3.30 -3.73 3.54
C ASN A 63 -2.93 -4.12 4.96
N ARG A 64 -1.74 -4.72 5.10
CA ARG A 64 -1.16 -5.06 6.39
C ARG A 64 0.23 -4.46 6.48
N VAL A 65 0.47 -3.67 7.53
CA VAL A 65 1.81 -3.15 7.79
C VAL A 65 2.61 -4.25 8.49
N VAL A 66 3.74 -4.62 7.91
CA VAL A 66 4.62 -5.66 8.46
C VAL A 66 5.87 -5.07 9.11
N HIS A 67 6.20 -3.84 8.81
CA HIS A 67 7.31 -3.10 9.42
C HIS A 67 7.01 -1.60 9.42
N GLY A 68 7.39 -0.94 10.50
CA GLY A 68 7.16 0.50 10.67
C GLY A 68 5.70 0.84 10.94
N SER A 69 5.29 2.04 10.57
CA SER A 69 3.91 2.48 10.66
C SER A 69 3.53 3.32 9.45
N ARG A 70 2.26 3.29 9.11
CA ARG A 70 1.73 4.03 7.96
C ARG A 70 0.37 4.59 8.28
N THR A 71 0.16 5.86 7.97
CA THR A 71 -1.11 6.55 8.16
C THR A 71 -1.85 6.59 6.83
N PHE A 72 -3.06 6.04 6.81
CA PHE A 72 -3.92 6.03 5.63
C PHE A 72 -4.98 7.11 5.76
N GLU A 73 -5.16 7.88 4.69
CA GLU A 73 -6.31 8.76 4.51
C GLU A 73 -7.25 8.11 3.53
N LEU A 74 -8.53 7.98 3.92
CA LEU A 74 -9.56 7.29 3.14
C LEU A 74 -10.74 8.22 2.92
N ILE A 75 -11.26 8.23 1.69
CA ILE A 75 -12.47 8.97 1.34
C ILE A 75 -13.42 8.02 0.62
N ASN A 76 -14.59 7.81 1.20
CA ASN A 76 -15.67 7.04 0.57
C ASN A 76 -16.99 7.76 0.85
N PHE A 77 -17.63 8.22 -0.21
CA PHE A 77 -18.83 9.04 -0.09
C PHE A 77 -20.07 8.25 0.36
N ASP A 78 -20.00 6.92 0.36
CA ASP A 78 -21.08 6.07 0.88
C ASP A 78 -20.99 5.84 2.39
N TRP A 79 -19.92 6.26 3.03
CA TRP A 79 -19.76 6.13 4.47
C TRP A 79 -20.46 7.27 5.21
N ASP A 80 -20.94 7.00 6.42
CA ASP A 80 -21.53 8.04 7.30
C ASP A 80 -20.53 9.16 7.57
N ARG A 81 -19.25 8.79 7.73
CA ARG A 81 -18.14 9.73 7.80
C ARG A 81 -17.26 9.49 6.58
N PRO A 82 -17.43 10.29 5.52
CA PRO A 82 -16.72 10.04 4.26
C PRO A 82 -15.20 10.07 4.35
N TYR A 83 -14.64 10.94 5.20
CA TYR A 83 -13.19 11.08 5.37
C TYR A 83 -12.75 10.45 6.68
N GLN A 84 -11.82 9.50 6.59
CA GLN A 84 -11.27 8.83 7.76
C GLN A 84 -9.77 8.71 7.66
N ILE A 85 -9.12 8.78 8.82
CA ILE A 85 -7.66 8.61 8.96
C ILE A 85 -7.44 7.43 9.88
N VAL A 86 -6.56 6.50 9.46
CA VAL A 86 -6.22 5.33 10.24
C VAL A 86 -4.71 5.13 10.22
N LYS A 87 -4.10 4.93 11.38
CA LYS A 87 -2.69 4.61 11.49
C LYS A 87 -2.52 3.12 11.77
N LEU A 88 -1.72 2.47 10.96
CA LEU A 88 -1.43 1.04 11.08
C LEU A 88 0.03 0.80 11.42
N ASP A 89 0.25 -0.22 12.25
CA ASP A 89 1.53 -0.84 12.48
C ASP A 89 1.37 -2.37 12.40
N ARG A 90 2.42 -3.12 12.69
CA ARG A 90 2.37 -4.59 12.58
C ARG A 90 1.34 -5.25 13.51
N ASN A 91 0.87 -4.54 14.54
CA ASN A 91 -0.09 -5.06 15.51
C ASN A 91 -1.54 -4.70 15.18
N SER A 92 -1.76 -3.91 14.13
CA SER A 92 -3.09 -3.38 13.81
C SER A 92 -3.99 -4.36 13.04
N GLY A 93 -3.40 -5.39 12.43
CA GLY A 93 -4.14 -6.28 11.53
C GLY A 93 -4.24 -5.71 10.12
N ALA A 94 -5.16 -6.23 9.33
CA ALA A 94 -5.34 -5.83 7.94
C ALA A 94 -6.45 -4.77 7.82
N LEU A 95 -6.17 -3.71 7.07
CA LEU A 95 -7.15 -2.71 6.70
C LEU A 95 -7.76 -3.08 5.35
N LYS A 96 -9.07 -3.29 5.32
CA LYS A 96 -9.81 -3.49 4.07
C LYS A 96 -10.17 -2.13 3.48
N ILE A 97 -9.73 -1.88 2.26
CA ILE A 97 -10.11 -0.70 1.49
C ILE A 97 -11.10 -1.14 0.42
N PRO A 98 -12.39 -0.83 0.57
CA PRO A 98 -13.42 -1.25 -0.40
C PRO A 98 -13.21 -0.61 -1.76
N LYS A 99 -13.85 -1.18 -2.78
CA LYS A 99 -13.95 -0.54 -4.10
C LYS A 99 -14.50 0.88 -3.96
N LYS A 100 -14.12 1.75 -4.88
CA LYS A 100 -14.59 3.15 -4.94
C LYS A 100 -14.20 4.00 -3.73
N THR A 101 -13.15 3.59 -3.03
CA THR A 101 -12.57 4.35 -1.91
C THR A 101 -11.29 5.02 -2.38
N TYR A 102 -11.23 6.34 -2.24
CA TYR A 102 -9.99 7.08 -2.46
C TYR A 102 -9.05 6.81 -1.30
N HIS A 103 -7.80 6.51 -1.59
CA HIS A 103 -6.84 6.22 -0.54
C HIS A 103 -5.46 6.82 -0.82
N ARG A 104 -4.81 7.19 0.25
CA ARG A 104 -3.49 7.78 0.28
C ARG A 104 -2.81 7.34 1.57
N SER A 105 -1.50 7.16 1.53
CA SER A 105 -0.79 6.78 2.75
C SER A 105 0.50 7.56 2.92
N VAL A 106 0.86 7.80 4.19
CA VAL A 106 2.09 8.47 4.58
C VAL A 106 2.83 7.57 5.55
N SER A 107 4.08 7.30 5.27
CA SER A 107 4.94 6.48 6.11
C SER A 107 5.47 7.26 7.31
N CYS A 108 5.84 6.56 8.37
CA CYS A 108 6.63 7.15 9.45
C CYS A 108 8.04 7.51 8.96
N ASP A 109 8.79 8.27 9.76
CA ASP A 109 10.11 8.79 9.36
C ASP A 109 11.11 7.70 9.02
N ASP A 110 11.00 6.54 9.66
CA ASP A 110 11.90 5.40 9.44
C ASP A 110 11.48 4.53 8.26
N GLY A 111 10.39 4.89 7.59
CA GLY A 111 9.85 4.09 6.50
C GLY A 111 8.91 3.00 6.97
N SER A 112 8.29 2.31 6.02
CA SER A 112 7.35 1.22 6.33
C SER A 112 7.24 0.25 5.17
N ILE A 113 6.80 -0.96 5.50
CA ILE A 113 6.58 -2.03 4.53
C ILE A 113 5.14 -2.52 4.68
N VAL A 114 4.41 -2.52 3.57
CA VAL A 114 3.02 -2.98 3.52
C VAL A 114 2.89 -4.17 2.58
N LEU A 115 2.18 -5.17 3.03
CA LEU A 115 1.72 -6.28 2.20
C LEU A 115 0.27 -5.99 1.81
N ASN A 116 0.00 -5.99 0.51
CA ASN A 116 -1.33 -5.75 -0.05
C ASN A 116 -1.82 -7.01 -0.75
N GLN A 117 -3.02 -7.43 -0.41
CA GLN A 117 -3.66 -8.62 -1.01
C GLN A 117 -5.01 -8.28 -1.59
#